data_358fef8782ad4ddb37696e2e368e0569
#
_entry.id   358fef8782ad4ddb37696e2e368e0569
#
_cell.length_a   1.000
_cell.length_b   1.000
_cell.length_c   1.000
_cell.angle_alpha   90.00
_cell.angle_beta   90.00
_cell.angle_gamma   90.00
#
_symmetry.space_group_name_H-M   'P 1'
#
loop_
_entity.id
_entity.type
_entity.pdbx_description
1 polymer ?
#
loop_
_entity_poly.entity_id
_entity_poly.type
_entity_poly.pdbx_seq_one_letter_code
_entity_poly.pdbx_strand_id
1 'polypeptide(L)'
;KEDVSPDRVRITTLFRDVANWHKSCSNGKRAMKQWIDKLRQERTLTPEEFRQLLTGCDAEILRYINKQAQEVALLHFGNKIYIRGLIEISNCCRNNCYYCGIRKGNPNIERYRLSRESILNCCKQGYELGFRTFVLQGGEDPALTNDQIEMTVARIRQEYPDCAITLSLGEKSREAYERFFRAGANRYLLRHETYNELHYRQLHPAEMSGKRRLQCLADLKEIGYQTGTGIMVGSPGQTVEHIIEDLLFIEKLRPEMIGIGPFLPHHDTPFAEYPSGTAEQTILLLSIFRLMHPSALIPATTALATLIPDGRERGILAGANVVMPNLSPREERRKYELYNDKASLGAESAEGLAALQKQLKTIGYEISTERGDFKYTTENI
;
A
#
# COMPACT_ATOMS: atom_id res chain seq x y z
N LYS A 1 -43.31 -14.40 55.67
CA LYS A 1 -42.68 -13.34 54.86
C LYS A 1 -41.17 -13.59 54.94
N GLU A 2 -40.66 -14.19 53.89
CA GLU A 2 -39.21 -14.41 53.79
C GLU A 2 -38.54 -13.08 53.38
N ASP A 3 -37.64 -12.64 54.26
CA ASP A 3 -36.87 -11.42 54.09
C ASP A 3 -35.70 -11.75 53.12
N VAL A 4 -35.81 -11.31 51.87
CA VAL A 4 -34.76 -11.53 50.85
C VAL A 4 -33.69 -10.48 51.07
N SER A 5 -32.51 -10.93 51.53
CA SER A 5 -31.33 -10.10 51.77
C SER A 5 -30.96 -9.23 50.58
N PRO A 6 -30.65 -7.92 50.78
CA PRO A 6 -30.24 -6.98 49.73
C PRO A 6 -29.03 -7.43 48.90
N ASP A 7 -28.18 -8.27 49.42
CA ASP A 7 -26.99 -8.79 48.76
C ASP A 7 -27.30 -9.81 47.64
N ARG A 8 -28.39 -10.60 47.80
CA ARG A 8 -28.86 -11.55 46.75
C ARG A 8 -29.38 -10.83 45.52
N VAL A 9 -30.00 -9.65 45.69
CA VAL A 9 -30.49 -8.84 44.57
C VAL A 9 -29.35 -8.19 43.78
N ARG A 10 -28.30 -7.73 44.47
CA ARG A 10 -27.10 -7.14 43.83
C ARG A 10 -26.30 -8.18 43.03
N ILE A 11 -26.13 -9.38 43.56
CA ILE A 11 -25.40 -10.45 42.86
C ILE A 11 -26.14 -10.92 41.61
N THR A 12 -27.46 -11.08 41.66
CA THR A 12 -28.27 -11.47 40.51
C THR A 12 -28.31 -10.41 39.42
N THR A 13 -28.28 -9.12 39.78
CA THR A 13 -28.22 -8.01 38.81
C THR A 13 -26.85 -7.97 38.12
N LEU A 14 -25.76 -8.12 38.87
CA LEU A 14 -24.40 -8.22 38.31
C LEU A 14 -24.23 -9.39 37.33
N PHE A 15 -24.74 -10.57 37.66
CA PHE A 15 -24.70 -11.73 36.77
C PHE A 15 -25.56 -11.53 35.52
N ARG A 16 -26.68 -10.82 35.61
CA ARG A 16 -27.56 -10.48 34.51
C ARG A 16 -26.90 -9.45 33.58
N ASP A 17 -26.23 -8.46 34.14
CA ASP A 17 -25.49 -7.43 33.38
C ASP A 17 -24.28 -8.03 32.66
N VAL A 18 -23.51 -8.90 33.31
CA VAL A 18 -22.41 -9.65 32.70
C VAL A 18 -22.91 -10.58 31.60
N ALA A 19 -24.03 -11.31 31.82
CA ALA A 19 -24.63 -12.17 30.80
C ALA A 19 -25.17 -11.38 29.60
N ASN A 20 -25.77 -10.21 29.83
CA ASN A 20 -26.24 -9.32 28.77
C ASN A 20 -25.06 -8.68 28.01
N TRP A 21 -24.00 -8.31 28.74
CA TRP A 21 -22.77 -7.80 28.11
C TRP A 21 -22.11 -8.88 27.23
N HIS A 22 -21.97 -10.13 27.70
CA HIS A 22 -21.46 -11.25 26.91
C HIS A 22 -22.34 -11.55 25.69
N LYS A 23 -23.66 -11.50 25.80
CA LYS A 23 -24.59 -11.67 24.67
C LYS A 23 -24.47 -10.52 23.67
N SER A 24 -24.34 -9.28 24.12
CA SER A 24 -24.13 -8.12 23.27
C SER A 24 -22.81 -8.21 22.49
N CYS A 25 -21.71 -8.55 23.18
CA CYS A 25 -20.41 -8.75 22.53
C CYS A 25 -20.44 -9.92 21.53
N SER A 26 -21.09 -11.03 21.86
CA SER A 26 -21.18 -12.19 20.95
C SER A 26 -22.03 -11.89 19.72
N ASN A 27 -23.11 -11.13 19.86
CA ASN A 27 -23.95 -10.70 18.74
C ASN A 27 -23.20 -9.71 17.85
N GLY A 28 -22.43 -8.77 18.39
CA GLY A 28 -21.62 -7.83 17.64
C GLY A 28 -20.56 -8.56 16.80
N LYS A 29 -19.85 -9.51 17.37
CA LYS A 29 -18.85 -10.33 16.62
C LYS A 29 -19.49 -11.16 15.52
N ARG A 30 -20.66 -11.74 15.78
CA ARG A 30 -21.42 -12.48 14.76
C ARG A 30 -21.79 -11.59 13.57
N ALA A 31 -22.28 -10.38 13.84
CA ALA A 31 -22.61 -9.41 12.82
C ALA A 31 -21.34 -9.03 11.99
N MET A 32 -20.22 -8.75 12.64
CA MET A 32 -18.97 -8.44 11.95
C MET A 32 -18.49 -9.58 11.05
N LYS A 33 -18.58 -10.83 11.48
CA LYS A 33 -18.27 -11.98 10.61
C LYS A 33 -19.20 -12.06 9.40
N GLN A 34 -20.49 -11.79 9.59
CA GLN A 34 -21.45 -11.72 8.46
C GLN A 34 -21.12 -10.59 7.48
N TRP A 35 -20.66 -9.40 7.94
CA TRP A 35 -20.19 -8.36 7.04
C TRP A 35 -18.90 -8.74 6.30
N ILE A 36 -17.99 -9.44 6.95
CA ILE A 36 -16.78 -9.96 6.28
C ILE A 36 -17.16 -10.97 5.19
N ASP A 37 -18.11 -11.88 5.47
CA ASP A 37 -18.61 -12.84 4.48
C ASP A 37 -19.34 -12.11 3.33
N LYS A 38 -20.14 -11.10 3.64
CA LYS A 38 -20.78 -10.21 2.66
C LYS A 38 -19.72 -9.50 1.79
N LEU A 39 -18.70 -8.89 2.43
CA LEU A 39 -17.61 -8.23 1.71
C LEU A 39 -16.88 -9.18 0.75
N ARG A 40 -16.67 -10.42 1.17
CA ARG A 40 -16.08 -11.47 0.32
C ARG A 40 -16.97 -11.80 -0.89
N GLN A 41 -18.29 -11.78 -0.73
CA GLN A 41 -19.25 -12.15 -1.79
C GLN A 41 -19.58 -10.97 -2.69
N GLU A 42 -19.93 -9.82 -2.11
CA GLU A 42 -20.48 -8.65 -2.80
C GLU A 42 -19.39 -7.61 -3.18
N ARG A 43 -18.16 -7.74 -2.62
CA ARG A 43 -17.01 -6.86 -2.87
C ARG A 43 -17.17 -5.45 -2.28
N THR A 44 -18.21 -5.21 -1.54
CA THR A 44 -18.50 -3.91 -0.91
C THR A 44 -19.29 -4.08 0.39
N LEU A 45 -19.30 -3.01 1.18
CA LEU A 45 -20.14 -2.82 2.36
C LEU A 45 -20.75 -1.41 2.33
N THR A 46 -21.84 -1.21 3.07
CA THR A 46 -22.33 0.14 3.31
C THR A 46 -21.36 0.94 4.19
N PRO A 47 -21.38 2.28 4.13
CA PRO A 47 -20.55 3.12 5.01
C PRO A 47 -20.67 2.77 6.50
N GLU A 48 -21.88 2.43 6.96
CA GLU A 48 -22.13 2.06 8.35
C GLU A 48 -21.51 0.69 8.70
N GLU A 49 -21.63 -0.30 7.82
CA GLU A 49 -21.01 -1.61 8.02
C GLU A 49 -19.48 -1.49 8.04
N PHE A 50 -18.88 -0.66 7.16
CA PHE A 50 -17.44 -0.35 7.22
C PHE A 50 -17.07 0.34 8.54
N ARG A 51 -17.85 1.32 9.00
CA ARG A 51 -17.59 2.02 10.27
C ARG A 51 -17.54 1.06 11.42
N GLN A 52 -18.54 0.19 11.53
CA GLN A 52 -18.63 -0.78 12.62
C GLN A 52 -17.50 -1.83 12.53
N LEU A 53 -17.13 -2.29 11.32
CA LEU A 53 -16.00 -3.20 11.14
C LEU A 53 -14.67 -2.54 11.53
N LEU A 54 -14.43 -1.28 11.11
CA LEU A 54 -13.20 -0.55 11.40
C LEU A 54 -13.05 -0.19 12.88
N THR A 55 -14.15 0.12 13.57
CA THR A 55 -14.12 0.52 15.00
C THR A 55 -14.23 -0.66 15.96
N GLY A 56 -14.90 -1.74 15.54
CA GLY A 56 -15.18 -2.90 16.37
C GLY A 56 -14.23 -4.10 16.17
N CYS A 57 -13.25 -3.98 15.28
CA CYS A 57 -12.34 -5.07 14.96
C CYS A 57 -11.39 -5.39 16.14
N ASP A 58 -11.67 -6.48 16.82
CA ASP A 58 -10.75 -7.07 17.82
C ASP A 58 -9.82 -8.12 17.18
N ALA A 59 -8.95 -8.71 17.99
CA ALA A 59 -8.00 -9.72 17.54
C ALA A 59 -8.66 -10.98 16.94
N GLU A 60 -9.89 -11.33 17.37
CA GLU A 60 -10.64 -12.47 16.81
C GLU A 60 -11.16 -12.12 15.41
N ILE A 61 -11.75 -10.95 15.25
CA ILE A 61 -12.27 -10.47 13.98
C ILE A 61 -11.13 -10.24 12.99
N LEU A 62 -10.00 -9.67 13.44
CA LEU A 62 -8.81 -9.51 12.60
C LEU A 62 -8.29 -10.86 12.07
N ARG A 63 -8.21 -11.88 12.92
CA ARG A 63 -7.84 -13.24 12.46
C ARG A 63 -8.83 -13.80 11.45
N TYR A 64 -10.13 -13.58 11.67
CA TYR A 64 -11.17 -14.07 10.78
C TYR A 64 -11.07 -13.43 9.39
N ILE A 65 -10.99 -12.09 9.30
CA ILE A 65 -10.88 -11.38 8.02
C ILE A 65 -9.56 -11.70 7.31
N ASN A 66 -8.44 -11.79 8.03
CA ASN A 66 -7.15 -12.17 7.45
C ASN A 66 -7.23 -13.56 6.80
N LYS A 67 -7.86 -14.53 7.46
CA LYS A 67 -8.07 -15.86 6.88
C LYS A 67 -8.90 -15.80 5.61
N GLN A 68 -10.01 -15.06 5.59
CA GLN A 68 -10.84 -14.87 4.40
C GLN A 68 -10.06 -14.22 3.25
N ALA A 69 -9.27 -13.18 3.55
CA ALA A 69 -8.44 -12.49 2.57
C ALA A 69 -7.31 -13.39 2.03
N GLN A 70 -6.67 -14.18 2.89
CA GLN A 70 -5.65 -15.15 2.50
C GLN A 70 -6.23 -16.20 1.55
N GLU A 71 -7.40 -16.77 1.85
CA GLU A 71 -8.08 -17.74 1.00
C GLU A 71 -8.37 -17.15 -0.40
N VAL A 72 -8.85 -15.90 -0.45
CA VAL A 72 -9.06 -15.19 -1.72
C VAL A 72 -7.76 -14.99 -2.47
N ALA A 73 -6.68 -14.57 -1.80
CA ALA A 73 -5.37 -14.40 -2.43
C ALA A 73 -4.84 -15.73 -2.99
N LEU A 74 -4.94 -16.83 -2.22
CA LEU A 74 -4.52 -18.16 -2.65
C LEU A 74 -5.32 -18.67 -3.86
N LEU A 75 -6.63 -18.37 -3.93
CA LEU A 75 -7.47 -18.73 -5.06
C LEU A 75 -7.01 -18.05 -6.36
N HIS A 76 -6.61 -16.76 -6.28
CA HIS A 76 -6.24 -15.97 -7.46
C HIS A 76 -4.76 -16.10 -7.87
N PHE A 77 -3.86 -16.28 -6.91
CA PHE A 77 -2.40 -16.21 -7.12
C PHE A 77 -1.65 -17.49 -6.70
N GLY A 78 -2.34 -18.46 -6.08
CA GLY A 78 -1.67 -19.57 -5.41
C GLY A 78 -0.78 -19.06 -4.27
N ASN A 79 0.28 -19.81 -3.98
CA ASN A 79 1.29 -19.41 -2.98
C ASN A 79 2.44 -18.56 -3.57
N LYS A 80 2.22 -17.90 -4.71
CA LYS A 80 3.22 -17.12 -5.41
C LYS A 80 3.21 -15.66 -4.96
N ILE A 81 4.38 -15.14 -4.66
CA ILE A 81 4.61 -13.72 -4.35
C ILE A 81 5.45 -13.11 -5.48
N TYR A 82 4.86 -12.14 -6.18
CA TYR A 82 5.55 -11.44 -7.26
C TYR A 82 6.63 -10.51 -6.71
N ILE A 83 7.84 -10.58 -7.27
CA ILE A 83 8.92 -9.64 -6.97
C ILE A 83 8.95 -8.52 -8.02
N ARG A 84 9.08 -7.27 -7.54
CA ARG A 84 9.26 -6.09 -8.40
C ARG A 84 10.56 -5.40 -8.02
N GLY A 85 11.44 -5.19 -8.99
CA GLY A 85 12.71 -4.50 -8.77
C GLY A 85 12.48 -3.00 -8.61
N LEU A 86 12.62 -2.49 -7.40
CA LEU A 86 12.47 -1.07 -7.09
C LEU A 86 13.77 -0.32 -7.40
N ILE A 87 13.70 0.71 -8.23
CA ILE A 87 14.81 1.60 -8.57
C ILE A 87 14.40 3.02 -8.19
N GLU A 88 14.98 3.56 -7.14
CA GLU A 88 14.76 4.90 -6.62
C GLU A 88 15.64 5.88 -7.40
N ILE A 89 15.10 6.45 -8.49
CA ILE A 89 15.88 7.17 -9.50
C ILE A 89 16.30 8.58 -9.09
N SER A 90 15.57 9.20 -8.16
CA SER A 90 15.88 10.53 -7.64
C SER A 90 15.16 10.78 -6.30
N ASN A 91 15.86 11.36 -5.33
CA ASN A 91 15.26 11.88 -4.09
C ASN A 91 15.02 13.39 -4.14
N CYS A 92 15.18 14.03 -5.29
CA CYS A 92 14.80 15.41 -5.49
C CYS A 92 13.28 15.51 -5.70
N CYS A 93 12.63 16.46 -5.03
CA CYS A 93 11.19 16.68 -5.15
C CYS A 93 10.89 18.17 -5.09
N ARG A 94 9.96 18.64 -5.96
CA ARG A 94 9.46 20.01 -5.92
C ARG A 94 8.39 20.23 -4.84
N ASN A 95 7.74 19.13 -4.40
CA ASN A 95 6.66 19.18 -3.42
C ASN A 95 7.19 19.24 -2.00
N ASN A 96 6.36 19.79 -1.10
CA ASN A 96 6.72 19.98 0.29
C ASN A 96 5.75 19.28 1.26
N CYS A 97 5.31 18.05 0.89
CA CYS A 97 4.41 17.23 1.71
C CYS A 97 4.91 17.13 3.15
N TYR A 98 4.02 17.31 4.13
CA TYR A 98 4.39 17.47 5.53
C TYR A 98 4.88 16.18 6.21
N TYR A 99 4.70 15.04 5.57
CA TYR A 99 5.07 13.70 6.06
C TYR A 99 6.33 13.11 5.41
N CYS A 100 6.83 13.71 4.33
CA CYS A 100 7.79 13.04 3.45
C CYS A 100 9.23 13.53 3.69
N GLY A 101 10.15 12.61 4.01
CA GLY A 101 11.56 12.94 4.25
C GLY A 101 12.28 13.55 3.05
N ILE A 102 11.88 13.20 1.80
CA ILE A 102 12.46 13.79 0.58
C ILE A 102 11.79 15.10 0.14
N ARG A 103 10.94 15.70 0.97
CA ARG A 103 10.29 16.98 0.69
C ARG A 103 11.28 18.08 0.32
N LYS A 104 10.83 19.06 -0.50
CA LYS A 104 11.66 20.19 -0.95
C LYS A 104 12.32 20.95 0.22
N GLY A 105 11.57 21.16 1.29
CA GLY A 105 12.00 21.93 2.46
C GLY A 105 12.88 21.16 3.46
N ASN A 106 13.29 19.91 3.18
CA ASN A 106 14.27 19.21 4.01
C ASN A 106 15.70 19.64 3.61
N PRO A 107 16.42 20.41 4.46
CA PRO A 107 17.77 20.88 4.17
C PRO A 107 18.86 19.83 4.48
N ASN A 108 18.52 18.79 5.24
CA ASN A 108 19.50 17.85 5.79
C ASN A 108 19.73 16.60 4.89
N ILE A 109 18.97 16.48 3.80
CA ILE A 109 19.07 15.33 2.91
C ILE A 109 20.10 15.56 1.80
N GLU A 110 20.99 14.60 1.62
CA GLU A 110 21.89 14.57 0.46
C GLU A 110 21.13 14.18 -0.80
N ARG A 111 20.96 15.14 -1.74
CA ARG A 111 20.19 14.94 -2.97
C ARG A 111 20.99 14.19 -4.02
N TYR A 112 20.33 13.28 -4.72
CA TYR A 112 20.92 12.55 -5.85
C TYR A 112 19.93 12.39 -7.01
N ARG A 113 20.47 12.08 -8.17
CA ARG A 113 19.79 11.63 -9.38
C ARG A 113 20.61 10.53 -10.02
N LEU A 114 20.00 9.40 -10.31
CA LEU A 114 20.66 8.34 -11.08
C LEU A 114 20.80 8.75 -12.54
N SER A 115 21.95 8.49 -13.13
CA SER A 115 22.11 8.59 -14.59
C SER A 115 21.28 7.52 -15.29
N ARG A 116 20.98 7.71 -16.58
CA ARG A 116 20.31 6.67 -17.37
C ARG A 116 21.10 5.37 -17.36
N GLU A 117 22.42 5.43 -17.47
CA GLU A 117 23.29 4.27 -17.43
C GLU A 117 23.18 3.52 -16.09
N SER A 118 23.16 4.25 -14.98
CA SER A 118 22.93 3.66 -13.65
C SER A 118 21.58 2.96 -13.55
N ILE A 119 20.51 3.56 -14.09
CA ILE A 119 19.18 2.94 -14.13
C ILE A 119 19.19 1.65 -14.97
N LEU A 120 19.78 1.68 -16.16
CA LEU A 120 19.90 0.51 -17.04
C LEU A 120 20.75 -0.59 -16.42
N ASN A 121 21.82 -0.24 -15.70
CA ASN A 121 22.62 -1.22 -14.97
C ASN A 121 21.82 -1.87 -13.83
N CYS A 122 20.98 -1.12 -13.10
CA CYS A 122 20.05 -1.70 -12.12
C CYS A 122 19.05 -2.66 -12.79
N CYS A 123 18.52 -2.30 -13.97
CA CYS A 123 17.63 -3.19 -14.73
C CYS A 123 18.36 -4.47 -15.15
N LYS A 124 19.60 -4.37 -15.64
CA LYS A 124 20.41 -5.52 -16.03
C LYS A 124 20.62 -6.47 -14.86
N GLN A 125 21.09 -5.96 -13.72
CA GLN A 125 21.30 -6.77 -12.50
C GLN A 125 19.98 -7.41 -12.05
N GLY A 126 18.88 -6.64 -12.06
CA GLY A 126 17.56 -7.16 -11.72
C GLY A 126 17.09 -8.26 -12.66
N TYR A 127 17.29 -8.11 -13.96
CA TYR A 127 16.92 -9.12 -14.96
C TYR A 127 17.67 -10.42 -14.75
N GLU A 128 18.99 -10.35 -14.49
CA GLU A 128 19.85 -11.50 -14.18
C GLU A 128 19.42 -12.22 -12.88
N LEU A 129 18.90 -11.47 -11.89
CA LEU A 129 18.33 -12.00 -10.64
C LEU A 129 16.91 -12.55 -10.79
N GLY A 130 16.31 -12.50 -11.99
CA GLY A 130 14.99 -13.05 -12.27
C GLY A 130 13.82 -12.06 -12.14
N PHE A 131 14.07 -10.76 -11.91
CA PHE A 131 13.00 -9.76 -11.95
C PHE A 131 12.46 -9.60 -13.38
N ARG A 132 11.12 -9.50 -13.48
CA ARG A 132 10.40 -9.22 -14.74
C ARG A 132 9.49 -8.00 -14.63
N THR A 133 9.67 -7.21 -13.57
CA THR A 133 9.04 -5.90 -13.38
C THR A 133 10.05 -4.95 -12.77
N PHE A 134 10.22 -3.79 -13.40
CA PHE A 134 11.00 -2.67 -12.87
C PHE A 134 10.07 -1.54 -12.45
N VAL A 135 10.31 -0.99 -11.26
CA VAL A 135 9.57 0.15 -10.71
C VAL A 135 10.53 1.32 -10.61
N LEU A 136 10.36 2.32 -11.47
CA LEU A 136 11.11 3.57 -11.40
C LEU A 136 10.36 4.53 -10.47
N GLN A 137 10.91 4.75 -9.29
CA GLN A 137 10.33 5.59 -8.24
C GLN A 137 11.20 6.81 -7.98
N GLY A 138 10.57 7.95 -7.71
CA GLY A 138 11.28 9.17 -7.36
C GLY A 138 10.35 10.25 -6.84
N GLY A 139 10.93 11.32 -6.31
CA GLY A 139 10.21 12.57 -6.10
C GLY A 139 9.75 13.18 -7.43
N GLU A 140 8.87 14.19 -7.36
CA GLU A 140 8.55 15.02 -8.53
C GLU A 140 9.73 15.96 -8.81
N ASP A 141 10.75 15.42 -9.45
CA ASP A 141 12.00 16.11 -9.72
C ASP A 141 11.87 17.04 -10.92
N PRO A 142 12.02 18.37 -10.76
CA PRO A 142 11.90 19.31 -11.87
C PRO A 142 13.03 19.22 -12.90
N ALA A 143 14.19 18.66 -12.52
CA ALA A 143 15.31 18.46 -13.44
C ALA A 143 15.19 17.19 -14.27
N LEU A 144 14.32 16.25 -13.88
CA LEU A 144 14.04 15.04 -14.65
C LEU A 144 12.94 15.34 -15.69
N THR A 145 13.35 15.71 -16.89
CA THR A 145 12.43 16.12 -17.97
C THR A 145 11.61 14.93 -18.48
N ASN A 146 10.45 15.22 -19.11
CA ASN A 146 9.64 14.19 -19.75
C ASN A 146 10.40 13.45 -20.85
N ASP A 147 11.26 14.14 -21.62
CA ASP A 147 12.09 13.52 -22.66
C ASP A 147 13.08 12.50 -22.05
N GLN A 148 13.69 12.84 -20.92
CA GLN A 148 14.61 11.92 -20.24
C GLN A 148 13.89 10.67 -19.71
N ILE A 149 12.68 10.83 -19.16
CA ILE A 149 11.86 9.72 -18.68
C ILE A 149 11.45 8.84 -19.87
N GLU A 150 10.91 9.44 -20.94
CA GLU A 150 10.49 8.73 -22.15
C GLU A 150 11.65 7.94 -22.78
N MET A 151 12.81 8.57 -22.97
CA MET A 151 14.00 7.89 -23.51
C MET A 151 14.48 6.74 -22.61
N THR A 152 14.40 6.90 -21.29
CA THR A 152 14.79 5.85 -20.34
C THR A 152 13.82 4.67 -20.42
N VAL A 153 12.50 4.93 -20.44
CA VAL A 153 11.46 3.91 -20.59
C VAL A 153 11.62 3.16 -21.92
N ALA A 154 11.79 3.90 -23.05
CA ALA A 154 11.98 3.30 -24.36
C ALA A 154 13.22 2.39 -24.41
N ARG A 155 14.32 2.82 -23.78
CA ARG A 155 15.54 2.01 -23.72
C ARG A 155 15.35 0.75 -22.90
N ILE A 156 14.71 0.82 -21.73
CA ILE A 156 14.38 -0.36 -20.93
C ILE A 156 13.47 -1.30 -21.72
N ARG A 157 12.45 -0.79 -22.41
CA ARG A 157 11.55 -1.58 -23.25
C ARG A 157 12.28 -2.30 -24.37
N GLN A 158 13.25 -1.64 -25.00
CA GLN A 158 14.07 -2.22 -26.06
C GLN A 158 14.96 -3.37 -25.55
N GLU A 159 15.59 -3.19 -24.38
CA GLU A 159 16.52 -4.19 -23.82
C GLU A 159 15.79 -5.36 -23.10
N TYR A 160 14.62 -5.09 -22.51
CA TYR A 160 13.85 -6.05 -21.72
C TYR A 160 12.38 -6.06 -22.15
N PRO A 161 12.06 -6.57 -23.36
CA PRO A 161 10.72 -6.51 -23.94
C PRO A 161 9.69 -7.34 -23.16
N ASP A 162 10.13 -8.37 -22.43
CA ASP A 162 9.32 -9.23 -21.58
C ASP A 162 9.04 -8.65 -20.17
N CYS A 163 9.69 -7.54 -19.79
CA CYS A 163 9.50 -6.92 -18.49
C CYS A 163 8.35 -5.91 -18.48
N ALA A 164 7.68 -5.78 -17.34
CA ALA A 164 6.82 -4.65 -17.07
C ALA A 164 7.62 -3.46 -16.55
N ILE A 165 7.23 -2.26 -16.97
CA ILE A 165 7.80 -0.99 -16.51
C ILE A 165 6.70 -0.25 -15.76
N THR A 166 6.94 0.00 -14.47
CA THR A 166 6.07 0.78 -13.59
C THR A 166 6.72 2.12 -13.31
N LEU A 167 5.99 3.21 -13.45
CA LEU A 167 6.42 4.54 -13.04
C LEU A 167 5.72 4.95 -11.75
N SER A 168 6.46 5.58 -10.82
CA SER A 168 5.95 6.20 -9.60
C SER A 168 6.71 7.52 -9.39
N LEU A 169 6.38 8.51 -10.23
CA LEU A 169 7.11 9.78 -10.38
C LEU A 169 6.21 11.00 -10.12
N GLY A 170 5.16 10.80 -9.31
CA GLY A 170 4.20 11.84 -8.94
C GLY A 170 3.29 12.28 -10.08
N GLU A 171 2.80 13.52 -9.98
CA GLU A 171 1.85 14.08 -10.94
C GLU A 171 2.55 14.59 -12.21
N LYS A 172 1.95 14.26 -13.35
CA LYS A 172 2.38 14.73 -14.67
C LYS A 172 1.17 15.29 -15.45
N SER A 173 1.41 15.87 -16.62
CA SER A 173 0.34 16.20 -17.55
C SER A 173 -0.17 14.92 -18.23
N ARG A 174 -1.42 14.93 -18.71
CA ARG A 174 -1.98 13.83 -19.50
C ARG A 174 -1.09 13.49 -20.71
N GLU A 175 -0.62 14.51 -21.42
CA GLU A 175 0.31 14.33 -22.54
C GLU A 175 1.59 13.57 -22.13
N ALA A 176 2.18 13.91 -20.98
CA ALA A 176 3.36 13.22 -20.48
C ALA A 176 3.06 11.75 -20.17
N TYR A 177 1.91 11.45 -19.53
CA TYR A 177 1.47 10.07 -19.31
C TYR A 177 1.31 9.30 -20.62
N GLU A 178 0.69 9.89 -21.64
CA GLU A 178 0.53 9.27 -22.97
C GLU A 178 1.88 9.00 -23.65
N ARG A 179 2.84 9.93 -23.54
CA ARG A 179 4.21 9.73 -24.05
C ARG A 179 4.90 8.54 -23.38
N PHE A 180 4.85 8.46 -22.06
CA PHE A 180 5.49 7.37 -21.32
C PHE A 180 4.81 6.02 -21.61
N PHE A 181 3.49 6.01 -21.79
CA PHE A 181 2.75 4.81 -22.16
C PHE A 181 3.17 4.30 -23.54
N ARG A 182 3.22 5.19 -24.55
CA ARG A 182 3.71 4.85 -25.89
C ARG A 182 5.16 4.39 -25.90
N ALA A 183 6.00 4.93 -25.03
CA ALA A 183 7.39 4.50 -24.87
C ALA A 183 7.51 3.11 -24.24
N GLY A 184 6.44 2.58 -23.66
CA GLY A 184 6.39 1.21 -23.12
C GLY A 184 6.18 1.08 -21.62
N ALA A 185 5.90 2.16 -20.88
CA ALA A 185 5.48 2.05 -19.49
C ALA A 185 4.09 1.40 -19.40
N ASN A 186 3.98 0.30 -18.66
CA ASN A 186 2.73 -0.47 -18.57
C ASN A 186 1.87 -0.07 -17.38
N ARG A 187 2.52 0.41 -16.31
CA ARG A 187 1.90 0.65 -15.02
C ARG A 187 2.31 2.00 -14.48
N TYR A 188 1.41 2.63 -13.74
CA TYR A 188 1.70 3.86 -13.03
C TYR A 188 1.12 3.79 -11.61
N LEU A 189 1.93 4.06 -10.60
CA LEU A 189 1.50 4.15 -9.21
C LEU A 189 1.48 5.62 -8.78
N LEU A 190 0.30 6.10 -8.40
CA LEU A 190 0.09 7.42 -7.83
C LEU A 190 -0.86 7.32 -6.64
N ARG A 191 -0.31 7.31 -5.44
CA ARG A 191 -1.12 7.25 -4.23
C ARG A 191 -1.89 8.56 -4.07
N HIS A 192 -3.20 8.48 -3.81
CA HIS A 192 -4.02 9.66 -3.54
C HIS A 192 -3.86 10.16 -2.10
N GLU A 193 -3.32 9.34 -1.21
CA GLU A 193 -3.02 9.51 0.21
C GLU A 193 -4.27 9.66 1.09
N THR A 194 -5.26 10.38 0.66
CA THR A 194 -6.61 10.49 1.22
C THR A 194 -7.55 11.11 0.19
N TYR A 195 -8.79 10.62 0.12
CA TYR A 195 -9.83 11.18 -0.76
C TYR A 195 -10.43 12.46 -0.19
N ASN A 196 -10.47 12.59 1.15
CA ASN A 196 -11.03 13.75 1.83
C ASN A 196 -10.18 15.02 1.58
N GLU A 197 -10.79 16.04 1.00
CA GLU A 197 -10.11 17.30 0.63
C GLU A 197 -9.56 18.07 1.84
N LEU A 198 -10.27 18.07 2.98
CA LEU A 198 -9.80 18.76 4.19
C LEU A 198 -8.60 18.04 4.80
N HIS A 199 -8.66 16.73 4.86
CA HIS A 199 -7.54 15.92 5.33
C HIS A 199 -6.35 16.00 4.35
N TYR A 200 -6.59 16.04 3.03
CA TYR A 200 -5.52 16.26 2.05
C TYR A 200 -4.75 17.56 2.30
N ARG A 201 -5.45 18.65 2.63
CA ARG A 201 -4.84 19.95 2.97
C ARG A 201 -4.07 19.94 4.28
N GLN A 202 -4.41 19.04 5.22
CA GLN A 202 -3.61 18.85 6.44
C GLN A 202 -2.28 18.16 6.17
N LEU A 203 -2.21 17.30 5.16
CA LEU A 203 -1.02 16.54 4.79
C LEU A 203 -0.10 17.28 3.80
N HIS A 204 -0.63 18.26 3.07
CA HIS A 204 0.06 18.91 1.95
C HIS A 204 0.00 20.42 2.03
N PRO A 205 0.99 21.12 1.46
CA PRO A 205 0.96 22.57 1.37
C PRO A 205 -0.16 23.06 0.43
N ALA A 206 -0.56 24.32 0.59
CA ALA A 206 -1.74 24.90 -0.04
C ALA A 206 -1.70 24.93 -1.59
N GLU A 207 -0.51 24.91 -2.18
CA GLU A 207 -0.31 24.86 -3.62
C GLU A 207 -0.59 23.47 -4.24
N MET A 208 -0.70 22.43 -3.43
CA MET A 208 -1.07 21.07 -3.88
C MET A 208 -2.58 20.87 -3.82
N SER A 209 -3.12 20.13 -4.78
CA SER A 209 -4.56 19.90 -4.93
C SER A 209 -4.90 18.42 -4.95
N GLY A 210 -5.72 17.96 -4.03
CA GLY A 210 -6.30 16.61 -4.04
C GLY A 210 -7.08 16.34 -5.32
N LYS A 211 -7.87 17.30 -5.80
CA LYS A 211 -8.63 17.19 -7.06
C LYS A 211 -7.71 16.96 -8.26
N ARG A 212 -6.57 17.67 -8.32
CA ARG A 212 -5.59 17.45 -9.40
C ARG A 212 -5.02 16.04 -9.35
N ARG A 213 -4.72 15.52 -8.17
CA ARG A 213 -4.22 14.17 -7.99
C ARG A 213 -5.23 13.10 -8.43
N LEU A 214 -6.50 13.28 -8.08
CA LEU A 214 -7.59 12.40 -8.52
C LEU A 214 -7.80 12.47 -10.04
N GLN A 215 -7.65 13.67 -10.67
CA GLN A 215 -7.69 13.80 -12.12
C GLN A 215 -6.54 13.04 -12.79
N CYS A 216 -5.33 13.09 -12.24
CA CYS A 216 -4.22 12.29 -12.74
C CYS A 216 -4.52 10.79 -12.73
N LEU A 217 -5.18 10.27 -11.69
CA LEU A 217 -5.60 8.87 -11.63
C LEU A 217 -6.64 8.53 -12.71
N ALA A 218 -7.60 9.42 -12.97
CA ALA A 218 -8.57 9.26 -14.05
C ALA A 218 -7.88 9.25 -15.42
N ASP A 219 -6.96 10.19 -15.67
CA ASP A 219 -6.17 10.25 -16.90
C ASP A 219 -5.39 8.95 -17.12
N LEU A 220 -4.73 8.40 -16.09
CA LEU A 220 -3.98 7.15 -16.17
C LEU A 220 -4.87 5.97 -16.54
N LYS A 221 -6.06 5.86 -15.95
CA LYS A 221 -7.04 4.80 -16.29
C LYS A 221 -7.50 4.93 -17.73
N GLU A 222 -7.87 6.13 -18.19
CA GLU A 222 -8.34 6.38 -19.56
C GLU A 222 -7.26 6.10 -20.62
N ILE A 223 -5.98 6.36 -20.31
CA ILE A 223 -4.86 6.05 -21.22
C ILE A 223 -4.64 4.55 -21.34
N GLY A 224 -5.05 3.76 -20.33
CA GLY A 224 -4.95 2.29 -20.35
C GLY A 224 -3.80 1.74 -19.51
N TYR A 225 -3.22 2.52 -18.59
CA TYR A 225 -2.29 1.97 -17.61
C TYR A 225 -2.94 0.96 -16.69
N GLN A 226 -2.19 -0.06 -16.28
CA GLN A 226 -2.48 -0.71 -15.01
C GLN A 226 -2.21 0.32 -13.90
N THR A 227 -3.28 0.95 -13.43
CA THR A 227 -3.20 2.10 -12.54
C THR A 227 -3.17 1.65 -11.09
N GLY A 228 -2.23 2.20 -10.34
CA GLY A 228 -2.12 1.99 -8.91
C GLY A 228 -2.45 3.24 -8.11
N THR A 229 -3.14 3.05 -7.00
CA THR A 229 -3.38 4.08 -6.01
C THR A 229 -3.17 3.55 -4.59
N GLY A 230 -3.49 4.33 -3.57
CA GLY A 230 -3.40 3.92 -2.18
C GLY A 230 -3.40 5.09 -1.21
N ILE A 231 -3.37 4.73 0.06
CA ILE A 231 -3.44 5.66 1.18
C ILE A 231 -2.31 5.42 2.17
N MET A 232 -2.08 6.40 3.01
CA MET A 232 -1.23 6.31 4.19
C MET A 232 -2.14 6.05 5.40
N VAL A 233 -1.89 4.96 6.12
CA VAL A 233 -2.75 4.49 7.23
C VAL A 233 -2.28 5.10 8.54
N GLY A 234 -3.18 5.73 9.29
CA GLY A 234 -2.87 6.38 10.56
C GLY A 234 -2.08 7.68 10.41
N SER A 235 -2.24 8.37 9.27
CA SER A 235 -1.64 9.69 9.07
C SER A 235 -2.24 10.74 10.01
N PRO A 236 -1.52 11.81 10.35
CA PRO A 236 -2.01 12.85 11.24
C PRO A 236 -3.38 13.39 10.83
N GLY A 237 -4.34 13.38 11.77
CA GLY A 237 -5.71 13.82 11.53
C GLY A 237 -6.61 12.85 10.78
N GLN A 238 -6.14 11.65 10.42
CA GLN A 238 -6.97 10.63 9.76
C GLN A 238 -8.05 10.11 10.72
N THR A 239 -9.29 10.09 10.26
CA THR A 239 -10.44 9.54 10.98
C THR A 239 -10.98 8.30 10.30
N VAL A 240 -11.87 7.57 10.96
CA VAL A 240 -12.59 6.42 10.37
C VAL A 240 -13.38 6.86 9.14
N GLU A 241 -13.98 8.04 9.18
CA GLU A 241 -14.73 8.58 8.04
C GLU A 241 -13.86 8.82 6.81
N HIS A 242 -12.63 9.34 7.02
CA HIS A 242 -11.66 9.49 5.92
C HIS A 242 -11.31 8.15 5.29
N ILE A 243 -11.11 7.10 6.11
CA ILE A 243 -10.84 5.75 5.61
C ILE A 243 -12.04 5.20 4.81
N ILE A 244 -13.27 5.43 5.28
CA ILE A 244 -14.49 5.00 4.55
C ILE A 244 -14.58 5.71 3.20
N GLU A 245 -14.33 7.02 3.14
CA GLU A 245 -14.29 7.76 1.87
C GLU A 245 -13.21 7.20 0.92
N ASP A 246 -12.04 6.83 1.44
CA ASP A 246 -10.97 6.19 0.67
C ASP A 246 -11.39 4.81 0.14
N LEU A 247 -12.07 3.98 0.95
CA LEU A 247 -12.58 2.67 0.53
C LEU A 247 -13.59 2.81 -0.62
N LEU A 248 -14.56 3.71 -0.49
CA LEU A 248 -15.56 3.98 -1.52
C LEU A 248 -14.94 4.56 -2.80
N PHE A 249 -13.93 5.43 -2.67
CA PHE A 249 -13.21 5.94 -3.83
C PHE A 249 -12.44 4.82 -4.56
N ILE A 250 -11.74 3.95 -3.84
CA ILE A 250 -10.99 2.83 -4.41
C ILE A 250 -11.94 1.81 -5.06
N GLU A 251 -13.10 1.56 -4.45
CA GLU A 251 -14.17 0.76 -5.05
C GLU A 251 -14.59 1.30 -6.42
N LYS A 252 -14.85 2.60 -6.50
CA LYS A 252 -15.24 3.28 -7.75
C LYS A 252 -14.11 3.31 -8.77
N LEU A 253 -12.87 3.56 -8.36
CA LEU A 253 -11.71 3.66 -9.25
C LEU A 253 -11.33 2.30 -9.85
N ARG A 254 -11.56 1.20 -9.10
CA ARG A 254 -11.17 -0.19 -9.49
C ARG A 254 -9.73 -0.27 -9.96
N PRO A 255 -8.75 0.11 -9.12
CA PRO A 255 -7.36 0.12 -9.51
C PRO A 255 -6.79 -1.30 -9.64
N GLU A 256 -5.84 -1.48 -10.54
CA GLU A 256 -5.12 -2.74 -10.72
C GLU A 256 -4.06 -2.98 -9.62
N MET A 257 -3.63 -1.91 -8.96
CA MET A 257 -2.66 -1.97 -7.86
C MET A 257 -3.14 -1.12 -6.68
N ILE A 258 -2.99 -1.65 -5.45
CA ILE A 258 -3.37 -0.92 -4.24
C ILE A 258 -2.19 -0.94 -3.27
N GLY A 259 -1.53 0.21 -3.10
CA GLY A 259 -0.36 0.35 -2.23
C GLY A 259 -0.69 1.10 -0.95
N ILE A 260 -0.85 0.37 0.16
CA ILE A 260 -1.07 0.96 1.48
C ILE A 260 0.05 0.61 2.44
N GLY A 261 0.30 1.48 3.40
CA GLY A 261 1.26 1.24 4.48
C GLY A 261 1.01 2.19 5.62
N PRO A 262 1.52 1.88 6.82
CA PRO A 262 1.40 2.78 7.96
C PRO A 262 2.11 4.10 7.69
N PHE A 263 1.57 5.19 8.24
CA PHE A 263 2.33 6.42 8.42
C PHE A 263 3.50 6.13 9.34
N LEU A 264 4.70 6.54 8.93
CA LEU A 264 5.90 6.54 9.76
C LEU A 264 6.48 7.95 9.72
N PRO A 265 6.77 8.58 10.87
CA PRO A 265 7.30 9.94 10.90
C PRO A 265 8.74 9.99 10.36
N HIS A 266 9.15 11.15 9.90
CA HIS A 266 10.54 11.48 9.59
C HIS A 266 10.96 12.69 10.41
N HIS A 267 12.13 12.62 11.05
CA HIS A 267 12.63 13.65 11.99
C HIS A 267 12.77 15.07 11.38
N ASP A 268 12.97 15.16 10.06
CA ASP A 268 13.08 16.43 9.34
C ASP A 268 11.77 16.89 8.68
N THR A 269 10.64 16.50 9.23
CA THR A 269 9.31 16.86 8.68
C THR A 269 8.46 17.56 9.72
N PRO A 270 7.44 18.33 9.30
CA PRO A 270 6.45 18.90 10.23
C PRO A 270 5.75 17.86 11.10
N PHE A 271 5.71 16.58 10.67
CA PHE A 271 5.06 15.51 11.40
C PHE A 271 6.02 14.61 12.19
N ALA A 272 7.23 15.10 12.49
CA ALA A 272 8.24 14.35 13.22
C ALA A 272 7.76 13.78 14.57
N GLU A 273 6.95 14.56 15.29
CA GLU A 273 6.48 14.22 16.64
C GLU A 273 5.12 13.48 16.65
N TYR A 274 4.53 13.20 15.48
CA TYR A 274 3.29 12.46 15.42
C TYR A 274 3.53 10.93 15.56
N PRO A 275 2.61 10.22 16.24
CA PRO A 275 2.73 8.76 16.37
C PRO A 275 2.61 8.08 15.00
N SER A 276 3.30 6.97 14.86
CA SER A 276 3.15 6.09 13.70
C SER A 276 1.73 5.52 13.60
N GLY A 277 1.29 5.22 12.39
CA GLY A 277 0.11 4.38 12.16
C GLY A 277 0.32 2.97 12.71
N THR A 278 -0.78 2.23 12.97
CA THR A 278 -0.69 0.91 13.59
C THR A 278 -0.58 -0.22 12.57
N ALA A 279 0.12 -1.29 12.95
CA ALA A 279 0.21 -2.49 12.14
C ALA A 279 -1.16 -3.17 11.99
N GLU A 280 -1.94 -3.24 13.06
CA GLU A 280 -3.26 -3.88 13.11
C GLU A 280 -4.23 -3.23 12.13
N GLN A 281 -4.31 -1.90 12.11
CA GLN A 281 -5.16 -1.15 11.19
C GLN A 281 -4.70 -1.33 9.73
N THR A 282 -3.39 -1.32 9.49
CA THR A 282 -2.83 -1.56 8.16
C THR A 282 -3.16 -2.97 7.65
N ILE A 283 -3.01 -3.98 8.50
CA ILE A 283 -3.31 -5.39 8.20
C ILE A 283 -4.82 -5.59 7.96
N LEU A 284 -5.68 -4.97 8.78
CA LEU A 284 -7.12 -4.98 8.56
C LEU A 284 -7.49 -4.40 7.19
N LEU A 285 -6.93 -3.24 6.83
CA LEU A 285 -7.19 -2.61 5.54
C LEU A 285 -6.63 -3.42 4.36
N LEU A 286 -5.47 -4.08 4.50
CA LEU A 286 -4.97 -5.03 3.49
C LEU A 286 -6.00 -6.13 3.21
N SER A 287 -6.57 -6.72 4.28
CA SER A 287 -7.59 -7.76 4.14
C SER A 287 -8.88 -7.23 3.52
N ILE A 288 -9.34 -6.04 3.93
CA ILE A 288 -10.52 -5.39 3.33
C ILE A 288 -10.28 -5.18 1.82
N PHE A 289 -9.14 -4.60 1.42
CA PHE A 289 -8.85 -4.39 -0.01
C PHE A 289 -8.73 -5.70 -0.79
N ARG A 290 -8.18 -6.76 -0.20
CA ARG A 290 -8.16 -8.07 -0.87
C ARG A 290 -9.55 -8.63 -1.09
N LEU A 291 -10.46 -8.48 -0.13
CA LEU A 291 -11.84 -8.92 -0.27
C LEU A 291 -12.62 -8.06 -1.28
N MET A 292 -12.40 -6.73 -1.31
CA MET A 292 -13.01 -5.82 -2.29
C MET A 292 -12.48 -6.04 -3.71
N HIS A 293 -11.17 -6.27 -3.85
CA HIS A 293 -10.47 -6.37 -5.14
C HIS A 293 -9.64 -7.65 -5.22
N PRO A 294 -10.28 -8.82 -5.47
CA PRO A 294 -9.63 -10.12 -5.41
C PRO A 294 -8.42 -10.28 -6.32
N SER A 295 -8.42 -9.63 -7.49
CA SER A 295 -7.35 -9.72 -8.49
C SER A 295 -6.33 -8.59 -8.39
N ALA A 296 -6.49 -7.62 -7.48
CA ALA A 296 -5.56 -6.50 -7.34
C ALA A 296 -4.16 -6.96 -6.91
N LEU A 297 -3.16 -6.25 -7.41
CA LEU A 297 -1.76 -6.44 -7.02
C LEU A 297 -1.47 -5.56 -5.80
N ILE A 298 -1.34 -6.19 -4.63
CA ILE A 298 -1.22 -5.52 -3.33
C ILE A 298 0.14 -5.83 -2.71
N PRO A 299 1.01 -4.83 -2.50
CA PRO A 299 2.31 -5.06 -1.88
C PRO A 299 2.21 -5.21 -0.35
N ALA A 300 2.99 -6.15 0.20
CA ALA A 300 3.43 -6.08 1.58
C ALA A 300 4.55 -5.04 1.65
N THR A 301 4.24 -3.85 2.16
CA THR A 301 5.12 -2.69 2.04
C THR A 301 6.31 -2.73 2.99
N THR A 302 7.42 -2.11 2.58
CA THR A 302 8.59 -1.89 3.44
C THR A 302 8.22 -1.12 4.71
N ALA A 303 7.26 -0.19 4.65
CA ALA A 303 6.81 0.56 5.82
C ALA A 303 6.22 -0.36 6.91
N LEU A 304 5.44 -1.37 6.53
CA LEU A 304 4.91 -2.35 7.49
C LEU A 304 6.02 -3.24 8.07
N ALA A 305 7.00 -3.64 7.24
CA ALA A 305 8.18 -4.39 7.68
C ALA A 305 9.15 -3.55 8.55
N THR A 306 9.17 -2.22 8.38
CA THR A 306 9.90 -1.29 9.25
C THR A 306 9.20 -1.13 10.60
N LEU A 307 7.86 -1.07 10.61
CA LEU A 307 7.08 -0.85 11.83
C LEU A 307 7.15 -2.06 12.78
N ILE A 308 7.06 -3.28 12.25
CA ILE A 308 7.11 -4.52 13.03
C ILE A 308 7.96 -5.59 12.31
N PRO A 309 8.73 -6.41 13.05
CA PRO A 309 9.67 -7.36 12.44
C PRO A 309 9.05 -8.40 11.50
N ASP A 310 7.81 -8.85 11.78
CA ASP A 310 7.04 -9.82 10.98
C ASP A 310 6.00 -9.15 10.05
N GLY A 311 6.16 -7.85 9.80
CA GLY A 311 5.18 -7.04 9.08
C GLY A 311 4.94 -7.50 7.64
N ARG A 312 5.98 -7.97 6.96
CA ARG A 312 5.84 -8.52 5.62
C ARG A 312 5.03 -9.80 5.61
N GLU A 313 5.39 -10.75 6.47
CA GLU A 313 4.71 -12.04 6.60
C GLU A 313 3.23 -11.83 6.96
N ARG A 314 2.94 -11.00 7.94
CA ARG A 314 1.56 -10.65 8.33
C ARG A 314 0.80 -9.97 7.19
N GLY A 315 1.45 -9.08 6.43
CA GLY A 315 0.85 -8.46 5.26
C GLY A 315 0.48 -9.47 4.17
N ILE A 316 1.34 -10.45 3.91
CA ILE A 316 1.07 -11.54 2.96
C ILE A 316 -0.07 -12.43 3.44
N LEU A 317 -0.08 -12.80 4.71
CA LEU A 317 -1.16 -13.58 5.33
C LEU A 317 -2.49 -12.80 5.38
N ALA A 318 -2.45 -11.47 5.26
CA ALA A 318 -3.62 -10.61 5.11
C ALA A 318 -4.02 -10.36 3.63
N GLY A 319 -3.41 -11.10 2.69
CA GLY A 319 -3.79 -11.06 1.28
C GLY A 319 -2.89 -10.24 0.35
N ALA A 320 -1.76 -9.69 0.81
CA ALA A 320 -0.77 -9.10 -0.09
C ALA A 320 -0.11 -10.19 -0.96
N ASN A 321 0.28 -9.83 -2.19
CA ASN A 321 0.85 -10.77 -3.17
C ASN A 321 2.05 -10.21 -3.93
N VAL A 322 2.58 -9.08 -3.50
CA VAL A 322 3.73 -8.41 -4.13
C VAL A 322 4.73 -7.98 -3.07
N VAL A 323 6.01 -8.09 -3.38
CA VAL A 323 7.12 -7.47 -2.63
C VAL A 323 8.02 -6.69 -3.59
N MET A 324 8.70 -5.66 -3.09
CA MET A 324 9.50 -4.76 -3.93
C MET A 324 10.95 -4.64 -3.42
N PRO A 325 11.81 -5.68 -3.63
CA PRO A 325 13.22 -5.58 -3.29
C PRO A 325 13.91 -4.45 -4.05
N ASN A 326 14.78 -3.71 -3.35
CA ASN A 326 15.44 -2.52 -3.87
C ASN A 326 16.64 -2.89 -4.76
N LEU A 327 16.65 -2.44 -6.01
CA LEU A 327 17.71 -2.58 -7.00
C LEU A 327 18.63 -1.36 -7.10
N SER A 328 18.29 -0.24 -6.46
CA SER A 328 19.11 0.99 -6.53
C SER A 328 20.53 0.72 -6.03
N PRO A 329 21.54 1.47 -6.46
CA PRO A 329 22.89 1.36 -5.92
C PRO A 329 22.91 1.55 -4.41
N ARG A 330 23.71 0.78 -3.69
CA ARG A 330 23.74 0.75 -2.21
C ARG A 330 23.98 2.13 -1.59
N GLU A 331 24.84 2.92 -2.21
CA GLU A 331 25.19 4.26 -1.73
C GLU A 331 23.99 5.21 -1.78
N GLU A 332 23.13 5.06 -2.78
CA GLU A 332 21.96 5.94 -3.00
C GLU A 332 20.74 5.50 -2.18
N ARG A 333 20.62 4.21 -1.84
CA ARG A 333 19.47 3.70 -1.05
C ARG A 333 19.32 4.40 0.29
N ARG A 334 20.44 4.71 0.97
CA ARG A 334 20.46 5.39 2.26
C ARG A 334 20.02 6.84 2.17
N LYS A 335 20.12 7.45 0.98
CA LYS A 335 19.71 8.83 0.73
C LYS A 335 18.24 8.96 0.35
N TYR A 336 17.52 7.83 0.16
CA TYR A 336 16.10 7.82 -0.18
C TYR A 336 15.26 7.48 1.05
N GLU A 337 15.26 8.37 2.02
CA GLU A 337 14.51 8.22 3.26
C GLU A 337 13.17 8.98 3.19
N LEU A 338 12.09 8.24 2.97
CA LEU A 338 10.73 8.80 3.03
C LEU A 338 10.26 8.99 4.48
N TYR A 339 10.75 8.13 5.37
CA TYR A 339 10.47 8.06 6.80
C TYR A 339 11.69 7.48 7.53
N ASN A 340 11.76 7.66 8.86
CA ASN A 340 12.87 7.18 9.66
C ASN A 340 13.07 5.65 9.54
N ASP A 341 14.32 5.21 9.61
CA ASP A 341 14.72 3.80 9.68
C ASP A 341 14.19 2.94 8.52
N LYS A 342 13.92 3.57 7.37
CA LYS A 342 13.44 2.84 6.20
C LYS A 342 14.33 1.63 5.89
N ALA A 343 13.77 0.44 5.97
CA ALA A 343 14.49 -0.79 5.69
C ALA A 343 14.96 -0.83 4.22
N SER A 344 16.24 -1.03 3.98
CA SER A 344 16.83 -1.01 2.63
C SER A 344 17.85 -2.10 2.38
N LEU A 345 18.10 -2.95 3.38
CA LEU A 345 19.11 -4.04 3.36
C LEU A 345 18.45 -5.40 3.66
N GLY A 346 19.20 -6.46 3.57
CA GLY A 346 18.71 -7.82 3.81
C GLY A 346 17.59 -8.19 2.82
N ALA A 347 16.49 -8.74 3.30
CA ALA A 347 15.35 -9.16 2.48
C ALA A 347 14.64 -8.00 1.74
N GLU A 348 14.89 -6.73 2.11
CA GLU A 348 14.39 -5.54 1.41
C GLU A 348 15.26 -5.17 0.18
N SER A 349 16.39 -5.82 -0.02
CA SER A 349 17.29 -5.58 -1.15
C SER A 349 17.25 -6.72 -2.16
N ALA A 350 17.59 -6.43 -3.40
CA ALA A 350 17.66 -7.44 -4.44
C ALA A 350 18.75 -8.51 -4.15
N GLU A 351 19.84 -8.12 -3.49
CA GLU A 351 20.89 -9.05 -3.05
C GLU A 351 20.41 -9.99 -1.94
N GLY A 352 19.33 -9.62 -1.23
CA GLY A 352 18.74 -10.40 -0.15
C GLY A 352 17.63 -11.37 -0.58
N LEU A 353 17.46 -11.67 -1.87
CA LEU A 353 16.39 -12.57 -2.35
C LEU A 353 16.41 -13.95 -1.67
N ALA A 354 17.58 -14.50 -1.35
CA ALA A 354 17.67 -15.77 -0.62
C ALA A 354 17.09 -15.68 0.80
N ALA A 355 17.32 -14.56 1.49
CA ALA A 355 16.73 -14.29 2.80
C ALA A 355 15.21 -14.11 2.69
N LEU A 356 14.73 -13.36 1.68
CA LEU A 356 13.32 -13.20 1.39
C LEU A 356 12.65 -14.54 1.10
N GLN A 357 13.25 -15.39 0.25
CA GLN A 357 12.72 -16.72 -0.06
C GLN A 357 12.62 -17.60 1.20
N LYS A 358 13.63 -17.51 2.09
CA LYS A 358 13.60 -18.25 3.37
C LYS A 358 12.45 -17.76 4.26
N GLN A 359 12.25 -16.45 4.38
CA GLN A 359 11.12 -15.88 5.12
C GLN A 359 9.78 -16.33 4.55
N LEU A 360 9.57 -16.24 3.23
CA LEU A 360 8.33 -16.66 2.59
C LEU A 360 8.01 -18.14 2.81
N LYS A 361 9.02 -19.01 2.76
CA LYS A 361 8.86 -20.44 3.04
C LYS A 361 8.33 -20.74 4.45
N THR A 362 8.66 -19.91 5.45
CA THR A 362 8.16 -20.10 6.83
C THR A 362 6.64 -19.97 6.94
N ILE A 363 6.03 -19.25 6.00
CA ILE A 363 4.59 -19.03 5.94
C ILE A 363 3.92 -19.77 4.76
N GLY A 364 4.64 -20.68 4.08
CA GLY A 364 4.12 -21.52 2.99
C GLY A 364 4.08 -20.85 1.61
N TYR A 365 4.82 -19.74 1.42
CA TYR A 365 4.86 -19.00 0.16
C TYR A 365 6.23 -19.09 -0.52
N GLU A 366 6.27 -18.74 -1.80
CA GLU A 366 7.49 -18.71 -2.59
C GLU A 366 7.54 -17.51 -3.55
N ILE A 367 8.74 -17.11 -3.92
CA ILE A 367 8.96 -16.05 -4.91
C ILE A 367 8.49 -16.54 -6.29
N SER A 368 7.77 -15.67 -6.99
CA SER A 368 7.51 -15.80 -8.43
C SER A 368 8.39 -14.83 -9.22
N THR A 369 9.06 -15.36 -10.22
CA THR A 369 9.81 -14.58 -11.22
C THR A 369 8.96 -14.20 -12.44
N GLU A 370 7.66 -14.47 -12.40
CA GLU A 370 6.74 -14.03 -13.45
C GLU A 370 6.60 -12.50 -13.43
N ARG A 371 6.18 -11.95 -14.57
CA ARG A 371 5.93 -10.52 -14.73
C ARG A 371 4.85 -9.98 -13.77
N GLY A 372 3.87 -10.81 -13.38
CA GLY A 372 2.83 -10.47 -12.41
C GLY A 372 1.94 -9.32 -12.89
N ASP A 373 1.41 -9.41 -14.11
CA ASP A 373 0.42 -8.47 -14.62
C ASP A 373 -0.94 -8.68 -13.95
N PHE A 374 -1.71 -7.60 -13.86
CA PHE A 374 -3.12 -7.69 -13.51
C PHE A 374 -3.85 -8.46 -14.61
N LYS A 375 -4.64 -9.45 -14.22
CA LYS A 375 -5.43 -10.26 -15.15
C LYS A 375 -6.85 -9.70 -15.22
N TYR A 376 -7.21 -9.15 -16.38
CA TYR A 376 -8.58 -8.75 -16.65
C TYR A 376 -9.43 -9.99 -16.88
N THR A 377 -10.48 -10.15 -16.09
CA THR A 377 -11.48 -11.20 -16.20
C THR A 377 -12.84 -10.58 -16.40
N THR A 378 -13.84 -11.35 -16.85
CA THR A 378 -15.23 -10.86 -16.98
C THR A 378 -15.82 -10.33 -15.67
N GLU A 379 -15.27 -10.74 -14.52
CA GLU A 379 -15.73 -10.29 -13.20
C GLU A 379 -15.15 -8.92 -12.79
N ASN A 380 -14.05 -8.47 -13.42
CA ASN A 380 -13.35 -7.24 -13.07
C ASN A 380 -13.26 -6.21 -14.23
N ILE A 381 -14.01 -6.44 -15.31
CA ILE A 381 -14.36 -5.47 -16.34
C ILE A 381 -15.77 -4.93 -16.03
#